data_40b02d62407fa03cb25348b4e0af2641
#
_entry.id   40b02d62407fa03cb25348b4e0af2641
#
_cell.length_a   1.000
_cell.length_b   1.000
_cell.length_c   1.000
_cell.angle_alpha   90.00
_cell.angle_beta   90.00
_cell.angle_gamma   90.00
#
_symmetry.space_group_name_H-M   'P 1'
#
loop_
_entity.id
_entity.type
_entity.pdbx_description
1 polymer ?
#
loop_
_entity_poly.entity_id
_entity_poly.type
_entity_poly.pdbx_seq_one_letter_code
_entity_poly.pdbx_strand_id
1 'polypeptide(L)'
;MKYEIVGDTLPVVICHLNKGEKMISDSGAMAWMDPCMKMETNGGGAGKIIGRMFSGETLFRNSYTANEDGLIAFASSFPGKIVAIDVDPGKEVIIQKSAFLASEENVETSVFFNKKFSSGIFGGEGFILTKVSGHGTCFIEIDGSTVEYNLLPGQQMVIDTGYLAMMDATCKMDIQSVPGLKNKFLGGEVLFLSLIHISEPT
;
A
#
# COMPACT_ATOMS: atom_id res chain seq x y z
N MET A 1 -17.76 2.82 -8.80
CA MET A 1 -17.41 4.16 -8.28
C MET A 1 -16.76 5.01 -9.37
N LYS A 2 -16.93 6.36 -9.37
CA LYS A 2 -16.17 7.31 -10.21
C LYS A 2 -15.20 8.06 -9.31
N TYR A 3 -14.04 8.41 -9.84
CA TYR A 3 -13.04 9.19 -9.10
C TYR A 3 -12.27 10.14 -10.01
N GLU A 4 -11.65 11.14 -9.42
CA GLU A 4 -10.67 12.01 -10.06
C GLU A 4 -9.48 12.25 -9.11
N ILE A 5 -8.27 12.36 -9.67
CA ILE A 5 -7.07 12.70 -8.92
C ILE A 5 -6.67 14.11 -9.33
N VAL A 6 -6.57 15.00 -8.35
CA VAL A 6 -6.28 16.42 -8.55
C VAL A 6 -5.07 16.85 -7.74
N GLY A 7 -4.35 17.86 -8.24
CA GLY A 7 -3.12 18.38 -7.61
C GLY A 7 -1.85 17.65 -8.06
N ASP A 8 -0.74 18.42 -8.14
CA ASP A 8 0.54 17.93 -8.67
C ASP A 8 1.51 17.52 -7.57
N THR A 9 1.61 18.31 -6.50
CA THR A 9 2.62 18.09 -5.46
C THR A 9 2.07 17.29 -4.28
N LEU A 10 0.90 17.66 -3.79
CA LEU A 10 0.15 16.96 -2.75
C LEU A 10 -1.21 16.57 -3.34
N PRO A 11 -1.28 15.48 -4.09
CA PRO A 11 -2.50 15.10 -4.78
C PRO A 11 -3.59 14.63 -3.82
N VAL A 12 -4.81 14.77 -4.29
CA VAL A 12 -6.03 14.32 -3.62
C VAL A 12 -6.83 13.46 -4.59
N VAL A 13 -7.33 12.32 -4.15
CA VAL A 13 -8.33 11.56 -4.88
C VAL A 13 -9.72 11.91 -4.34
N ILE A 14 -10.60 12.32 -5.23
CA ILE A 14 -12.01 12.63 -4.95
C ILE A 14 -12.84 11.47 -5.50
N CYS A 15 -13.54 10.75 -4.61
CA CYS A 15 -14.37 9.61 -4.95
C CYS A 15 -15.85 10.00 -4.89
N HIS A 16 -16.59 9.76 -5.98
CA HIS A 16 -18.02 9.96 -6.07
C HIS A 16 -18.72 8.63 -5.80
N LEU A 17 -19.46 8.57 -4.72
CA LEU A 17 -20.13 7.36 -4.25
C LEU A 17 -21.64 7.46 -4.48
N ASN A 18 -22.23 6.37 -4.98
CA ASN A 18 -23.66 6.21 -4.94
C ASN A 18 -24.10 5.78 -3.54
N LYS A 19 -25.38 5.97 -3.22
CA LYS A 19 -25.96 5.52 -1.97
C LYS A 19 -25.65 4.03 -1.70
N GLY A 20 -25.11 3.75 -0.52
CA GLY A 20 -24.75 2.41 -0.05
C GLY A 20 -23.33 1.99 -0.40
N GLU A 21 -22.62 2.68 -1.30
CA GLU A 21 -21.21 2.40 -1.57
C GLU A 21 -20.35 2.80 -0.39
N LYS A 22 -19.19 2.13 -0.25
CA LYS A 22 -18.27 2.33 0.86
C LYS A 22 -16.83 2.44 0.40
N MET A 23 -16.09 3.28 1.14
CA MET A 23 -14.64 3.37 1.06
C MET A 23 -14.00 2.97 2.39
N ILE A 24 -12.84 2.35 2.30
CA ILE A 24 -11.98 2.01 3.43
C ILE A 24 -10.69 2.83 3.30
N SER A 25 -10.22 3.43 4.37
CA SER A 25 -8.92 4.10 4.38
C SER A 25 -8.13 3.83 5.64
N ASP A 26 -6.83 4.09 5.61
CA ASP A 26 -6.05 4.21 6.82
C ASP A 26 -6.47 5.47 7.61
N SER A 27 -6.21 5.44 8.91
CA SER A 27 -6.57 6.55 9.81
C SER A 27 -5.83 7.82 9.40
N GLY A 28 -6.57 8.94 9.25
CA GLY A 28 -6.01 10.24 8.92
C GLY A 28 -5.94 10.57 7.42
N ALA A 29 -6.26 9.65 6.52
CA ALA A 29 -6.20 9.89 5.07
C ALA A 29 -7.36 10.76 4.53
N MET A 30 -8.53 10.77 5.19
CA MET A 30 -9.68 11.54 4.76
C MET A 30 -9.43 13.03 4.94
N ALA A 31 -9.56 13.80 3.85
CA ALA A 31 -9.38 15.25 3.82
C ALA A 31 -10.71 16.01 3.99
N TRP A 32 -11.74 15.63 3.24
CA TRP A 32 -13.11 16.13 3.37
C TRP A 32 -14.12 15.13 2.85
N MET A 33 -15.38 15.28 3.24
CA MET A 33 -16.49 14.46 2.77
C MET A 33 -17.80 15.21 2.88
N ASP A 34 -18.80 14.81 2.10
CA ASP A 34 -20.15 15.32 2.21
C ASP A 34 -20.81 14.90 3.53
N PRO A 35 -21.75 15.72 4.08
CA PRO A 35 -22.45 15.41 5.32
C PRO A 35 -23.25 14.10 5.29
N CYS A 36 -23.59 13.56 4.11
CA CYS A 36 -24.27 12.28 3.95
C CYS A 36 -23.37 11.07 4.21
N MET A 37 -22.06 11.25 4.32
CA MET A 37 -21.10 10.18 4.61
C MET A 37 -21.11 9.82 6.09
N LYS A 38 -21.22 8.55 6.40
CA LYS A 38 -21.11 8.00 7.75
C LYS A 38 -19.74 7.34 7.94
N MET A 39 -18.95 7.84 8.87
CA MET A 39 -17.67 7.25 9.25
C MET A 39 -17.83 6.27 10.41
N GLU A 40 -17.18 5.11 10.31
CA GLU A 40 -17.06 4.11 11.38
C GLU A 40 -15.59 3.68 11.48
N THR A 41 -15.04 3.65 12.68
CA THR A 41 -13.65 3.20 12.89
C THR A 41 -13.65 1.72 13.27
N ASN A 42 -13.07 0.90 12.44
CA ASN A 42 -12.95 -0.54 12.63
C ASN A 42 -11.63 -0.88 13.34
N GLY A 43 -11.62 -0.80 14.70
CA GLY A 43 -10.43 -1.10 15.51
C GLY A 43 -10.36 -2.55 16.05
N GLY A 44 -11.47 -3.28 16.06
CA GLY A 44 -11.56 -4.58 16.75
C GLY A 44 -11.51 -4.45 18.27
N GLY A 45 -12.01 -5.44 19.01
CA GLY A 45 -11.89 -5.48 20.48
C GLY A 45 -10.44 -5.59 20.97
N ALA A 46 -10.16 -5.18 22.19
CA ALA A 46 -8.81 -5.08 22.77
C ALA A 46 -7.89 -6.30 22.54
N GLY A 47 -8.42 -7.52 22.56
CA GLY A 47 -7.64 -8.74 22.29
C GLY A 47 -7.20 -8.90 20.81
N LYS A 48 -8.00 -8.38 19.85
CA LYS A 48 -7.65 -8.40 18.42
C LYS A 48 -6.61 -7.31 18.08
N ILE A 49 -6.65 -6.19 18.80
CA ILE A 49 -5.67 -5.09 18.63
C ILE A 49 -4.25 -5.58 18.93
N ILE A 50 -4.06 -6.33 20.03
CA ILE A 50 -2.74 -6.87 20.42
C ILE A 50 -2.20 -7.83 19.35
N GLY A 51 -3.04 -8.74 18.84
CA GLY A 51 -2.66 -9.69 17.78
C GLY A 51 -2.21 -8.97 16.49
N ARG A 52 -2.94 -7.93 16.07
CA ARG A 52 -2.62 -7.12 14.87
C ARG A 52 -1.35 -6.29 15.03
N MET A 53 -1.07 -5.77 16.23
CA MET A 53 0.22 -5.10 16.52
C MET A 53 1.42 -6.00 16.26
N PHE A 54 1.32 -7.28 16.56
CA PHE A 54 2.40 -8.25 16.35
C PHE A 54 2.50 -8.73 14.90
N SER A 55 1.39 -8.79 14.17
CA SER A 55 1.36 -9.22 12.76
C SER A 55 1.80 -8.14 11.78
N GLY A 56 1.88 -6.86 12.20
CA GLY A 56 2.17 -5.72 11.31
C GLY A 56 0.97 -5.23 10.51
N GLU A 57 -0.23 -5.71 10.81
CA GLU A 57 -1.45 -5.19 10.21
C GLU A 57 -1.76 -3.77 10.70
N THR A 58 -2.42 -2.97 9.86
CA THR A 58 -2.90 -1.64 10.26
C THR A 58 -3.94 -1.78 11.37
N LEU A 59 -3.69 -1.11 12.50
CA LEU A 59 -4.50 -1.26 13.71
C LEU A 59 -5.89 -0.67 13.57
N PHE A 60 -5.99 0.45 12.86
CA PHE A 60 -7.23 1.20 12.73
C PHE A 60 -7.45 1.59 11.27
N ARG A 61 -8.57 1.16 10.74
CA ARG A 61 -9.10 1.60 9.47
C ARG A 61 -10.45 2.24 9.65
N ASN A 62 -10.67 3.29 8.88
CA ASN A 62 -11.95 3.95 8.81
C ASN A 62 -12.72 3.43 7.61
N SER A 63 -14.02 3.17 7.83
CA SER A 63 -15.00 2.85 6.81
C SER A 63 -15.94 4.02 6.64
N TYR A 64 -16.18 4.45 5.43
CA TYR A 64 -17.05 5.55 5.07
C TYR A 64 -18.17 5.04 4.19
N THR A 65 -19.41 5.13 4.65
CA THR A 65 -20.60 4.67 3.93
C THR A 65 -21.41 5.87 3.45
N ALA A 66 -21.76 5.90 2.17
CA ALA A 66 -22.65 6.92 1.58
C ALA A 66 -24.11 6.61 1.92
N ASN A 67 -24.74 7.41 2.76
CA ASN A 67 -26.19 7.29 3.05
C ASN A 67 -27.06 7.81 1.91
N GLU A 68 -26.52 8.72 1.10
CA GLU A 68 -27.05 9.27 -0.15
C GLU A 68 -25.88 9.43 -1.11
N ASP A 69 -26.16 9.71 -2.40
CA ASP A 69 -25.10 10.01 -3.36
C ASP A 69 -24.30 11.23 -2.90
N GLY A 70 -22.98 11.13 -2.93
CA GLY A 70 -22.10 12.17 -2.43
C GLY A 70 -20.63 11.88 -2.72
N LEU A 71 -19.74 12.72 -2.18
CA LEU A 71 -18.32 12.59 -2.39
C LEU A 71 -17.52 12.47 -1.09
N ILE A 72 -16.34 11.84 -1.20
CA ILE A 72 -15.33 11.81 -0.18
C ILE A 72 -13.95 11.95 -0.83
N ALA A 73 -13.05 12.67 -0.17
CA ALA A 73 -11.70 12.91 -0.66
C ALA A 73 -10.64 12.41 0.31
N PHE A 74 -9.59 11.80 -0.25
CA PHE A 74 -8.41 11.33 0.48
C PHE A 74 -7.18 12.04 -0.06
N ALA A 75 -6.40 12.65 0.83
CA ALA A 75 -5.21 13.41 0.47
C ALA A 75 -3.94 12.60 0.73
N SER A 76 -2.95 12.77 -0.15
CA SER A 76 -1.61 12.26 0.08
C SER A 76 -0.97 12.94 1.29
N SER A 77 -0.22 12.16 2.07
CA SER A 77 0.47 12.61 3.30
C SER A 77 1.80 13.30 3.00
N PHE A 78 2.31 13.17 1.78
CA PHE A 78 3.61 13.70 1.35
C PHE A 78 3.61 14.09 -0.14
N PRO A 79 4.59 14.90 -0.59
CA PRO A 79 4.74 15.23 -2.01
C PRO A 79 5.00 14.00 -2.86
N GLY A 80 4.17 13.80 -3.89
CA GLY A 80 4.33 12.62 -4.74
C GLY A 80 3.13 12.37 -5.65
N LYS A 81 2.69 11.13 -5.73
CA LYS A 81 1.60 10.72 -6.60
C LYS A 81 0.59 9.83 -5.87
N ILE A 82 -0.67 9.93 -6.28
CA ILE A 82 -1.68 8.90 -6.02
C ILE A 82 -1.81 8.05 -7.29
N VAL A 83 -1.74 6.73 -7.13
CA VAL A 83 -1.95 5.77 -8.21
C VAL A 83 -3.21 4.96 -7.92
N ALA A 84 -4.11 4.89 -8.88
CA ALA A 84 -5.27 4.02 -8.81
C ALA A 84 -4.93 2.66 -9.41
N ILE A 85 -5.27 1.60 -8.71
CA ILE A 85 -5.01 0.21 -9.08
C ILE A 85 -6.34 -0.53 -9.11
N ASP A 86 -6.71 -1.06 -10.27
CA ASP A 86 -7.86 -1.93 -10.40
C ASP A 86 -7.45 -3.36 -10.04
N VAL A 87 -8.02 -3.86 -8.96
CA VAL A 87 -7.76 -5.20 -8.40
C VAL A 87 -8.89 -6.13 -8.81
N ASP A 88 -8.51 -7.29 -9.32
CA ASP A 88 -9.40 -8.39 -9.66
C ASP A 88 -8.74 -9.72 -9.29
N PRO A 89 -9.48 -10.83 -9.18
CA PRO A 89 -8.89 -12.15 -9.03
C PRO A 89 -7.87 -12.43 -10.15
N GLY A 90 -6.62 -12.73 -9.75
CA GLY A 90 -5.48 -12.90 -10.68
C GLY A 90 -4.77 -11.60 -11.07
N LYS A 91 -5.19 -10.44 -10.57
CA LYS A 91 -4.54 -9.13 -10.73
C LYS A 91 -4.18 -8.51 -9.38
N GLU A 92 -3.61 -9.32 -8.54
CA GLU A 92 -3.19 -8.90 -7.20
C GLU A 92 -1.86 -8.18 -7.27
N VAL A 93 -1.65 -7.24 -6.37
CA VAL A 93 -0.39 -6.48 -6.26
C VAL A 93 0.17 -6.53 -4.85
N ILE A 94 1.48 -6.35 -4.76
CA ILE A 94 2.21 -6.21 -3.50
C ILE A 94 2.67 -4.77 -3.40
N ILE A 95 2.34 -4.09 -2.31
CA ILE A 95 2.69 -2.70 -2.05
C ILE A 95 3.45 -2.56 -0.74
N GLN A 96 4.19 -1.48 -0.55
CA GLN A 96 4.63 -1.12 0.79
C GLN A 96 3.40 -0.83 1.68
N LYS A 97 3.46 -1.23 2.95
CA LYS A 97 2.37 -1.02 3.90
C LYS A 97 1.95 0.45 3.98
N SER A 98 2.92 1.36 4.03
CA SER A 98 2.70 2.80 4.11
C SER A 98 2.15 3.43 2.83
N ALA A 99 2.13 2.71 1.72
CA ALA A 99 1.61 3.22 0.46
C ALA A 99 0.08 3.14 0.35
N PHE A 100 -0.60 2.36 1.19
CA PHE A 100 -2.05 2.25 1.15
C PHE A 100 -2.71 3.57 1.57
N LEU A 101 -3.59 4.12 0.74
CA LEU A 101 -4.33 5.35 1.02
C LEU A 101 -5.81 5.05 1.28
N ALA A 102 -6.50 4.49 0.30
CA ALA A 102 -7.92 4.15 0.39
C ALA A 102 -8.30 3.06 -0.63
N SER A 103 -9.42 2.39 -0.42
CA SER A 103 -9.95 1.41 -1.36
C SER A 103 -11.46 1.28 -1.31
N GLU A 104 -12.05 0.69 -2.32
CA GLU A 104 -13.42 0.18 -2.28
C GLU A 104 -13.54 -0.97 -1.25
N GLU A 105 -14.76 -1.21 -0.77
CA GLU A 105 -15.10 -2.17 0.31
C GLU A 105 -14.61 -3.61 0.05
N ASN A 106 -14.65 -4.07 -1.23
CA ASN A 106 -14.33 -5.45 -1.60
C ASN A 106 -12.84 -5.66 -1.91
N VAL A 107 -12.01 -4.65 -1.69
CA VAL A 107 -10.55 -4.78 -1.75
C VAL A 107 -10.05 -5.23 -0.39
N GLU A 108 -9.30 -6.31 -0.38
CA GLU A 108 -8.71 -6.91 0.81
C GLU A 108 -7.21 -6.64 0.86
N THR A 109 -6.70 -6.48 2.06
CA THR A 109 -5.25 -6.35 2.28
C THR A 109 -4.79 -7.36 3.32
N SER A 110 -3.67 -8.00 3.05
CA SER A 110 -3.04 -8.95 3.97
C SER A 110 -1.52 -8.75 4.00
N VAL A 111 -0.88 -9.09 5.11
CA VAL A 111 0.58 -9.01 5.21
C VAL A 111 1.20 -10.06 4.28
N PHE A 112 1.95 -9.60 3.29
CA PHE A 112 2.72 -10.46 2.40
C PHE A 112 4.10 -10.78 2.97
N PHE A 113 4.77 -9.77 3.53
CA PHE A 113 6.10 -9.90 4.10
C PHE A 113 6.26 -8.96 5.28
N ASN A 114 6.86 -9.47 6.37
CA ASN A 114 7.14 -8.67 7.56
C ASN A 114 8.51 -9.07 8.13
N LYS A 115 9.49 -8.19 8.01
CA LYS A 115 10.80 -8.36 8.63
C LYS A 115 11.15 -7.15 9.47
N LYS A 116 11.17 -7.35 10.78
CA LYS A 116 11.65 -6.34 11.73
C LYS A 116 13.18 -6.34 11.75
N PHE A 117 13.77 -5.18 11.60
CA PHE A 117 15.22 -5.00 11.72
C PHE A 117 15.53 -4.31 13.03
N SER A 118 16.46 -4.89 13.80
CA SER A 118 16.90 -4.36 15.10
C SER A 118 17.66 -3.02 15.02
N SER A 119 17.95 -2.54 13.81
CA SER A 119 18.83 -1.39 13.58
C SER A 119 18.12 -0.05 13.36
N GLY A 120 16.80 0.04 13.51
CA GLY A 120 16.07 1.31 13.33
C GLY A 120 16.06 1.90 11.91
N ILE A 121 16.57 1.20 10.92
CA ILE A 121 16.78 1.65 9.53
C ILE A 121 15.47 2.03 8.83
N PHE A 122 14.34 1.47 9.26
CA PHE A 122 13.01 1.74 8.73
C PHE A 122 12.08 2.36 9.80
N GLY A 123 12.56 3.34 10.55
CA GLY A 123 11.73 4.05 11.53
C GLY A 123 11.19 3.19 12.68
N GLY A 124 11.76 2.00 12.92
CA GLY A 124 11.34 1.09 14.00
C GLY A 124 10.20 0.11 13.63
N GLU A 125 9.44 0.35 12.56
CA GLU A 125 8.35 -0.55 12.11
C GLU A 125 8.86 -1.76 11.31
N GLY A 126 10.04 -1.67 10.71
CA GLY A 126 10.59 -2.68 9.81
C GLY A 126 10.10 -2.53 8.36
N PHE A 127 10.55 -3.44 7.49
CA PHE A 127 10.10 -3.52 6.11
C PHE A 127 8.88 -4.44 6.02
N ILE A 128 7.74 -3.86 5.72
CA ILE A 128 6.46 -4.58 5.65
C ILE A 128 5.85 -4.37 4.26
N LEU A 129 5.57 -5.48 3.61
CA LEU A 129 4.82 -5.50 2.36
C LEU A 129 3.42 -6.06 2.58
N THR A 130 2.47 -5.49 1.89
CA THR A 130 1.06 -5.81 1.95
C THR A 130 0.60 -6.31 0.58
N LYS A 131 -0.06 -7.45 0.54
CA LYS A 131 -0.77 -7.94 -0.65
C LYS A 131 -2.13 -7.26 -0.70
N VAL A 132 -2.47 -6.70 -1.85
CA VAL A 132 -3.78 -6.15 -2.18
C VAL A 132 -4.46 -7.13 -3.14
N SER A 133 -5.66 -7.57 -2.79
CA SER A 133 -6.43 -8.58 -3.50
C SER A 133 -7.93 -8.26 -3.44
N GLY A 134 -8.78 -9.12 -4.01
CA GLY A 134 -10.22 -8.92 -4.03
C GLY A 134 -10.71 -8.32 -5.33
N HIS A 135 -11.66 -7.38 -5.28
CA HIS A 135 -12.26 -6.76 -6.45
C HIS A 135 -12.61 -5.30 -6.17
N GLY A 136 -12.14 -4.39 -7.02
CA GLY A 136 -12.41 -2.95 -6.94
C GLY A 136 -11.16 -2.11 -7.11
N THR A 137 -11.28 -0.81 -6.88
CA THR A 137 -10.17 0.14 -7.00
C THR A 137 -9.49 0.36 -5.65
N CYS A 138 -8.17 0.24 -5.65
CA CYS A 138 -7.28 0.62 -4.54
C CYS A 138 -6.48 1.86 -4.93
N PHE A 139 -6.40 2.84 -4.04
CA PHE A 139 -5.55 4.02 -4.19
C PHE A 139 -4.34 3.87 -3.28
N ILE A 140 -3.16 4.08 -3.87
CA ILE A 140 -1.89 4.12 -3.14
C ILE A 140 -1.25 5.49 -3.29
N GLU A 141 -0.59 5.95 -2.24
CA GLU A 141 0.27 7.14 -2.26
C GLU A 141 1.73 6.71 -2.41
N ILE A 142 2.47 7.42 -3.24
CA ILE A 142 3.89 7.15 -3.50
C ILE A 142 4.67 8.44 -3.36
N ASP A 143 5.69 8.44 -2.50
CA ASP A 143 6.58 9.58 -2.29
C ASP A 143 7.42 9.85 -3.55
N GLY A 144 7.42 11.09 -4.00
CA GLY A 144 8.18 11.55 -5.15
C GLY A 144 7.72 10.98 -6.50
N SER A 145 8.69 10.70 -7.36
CA SER A 145 8.48 10.21 -8.72
C SER A 145 8.64 8.71 -8.84
N THR A 146 7.88 8.09 -9.73
CA THR A 146 7.91 6.65 -9.99
C THR A 146 8.60 6.32 -11.30
N VAL A 147 9.31 5.19 -11.31
CA VAL A 147 9.81 4.53 -12.51
C VAL A 147 9.24 3.13 -12.55
N GLU A 148 8.67 2.75 -13.68
CA GLU A 148 8.06 1.43 -13.87
C GLU A 148 8.97 0.57 -14.75
N TYR A 149 9.15 -0.69 -14.34
CA TYR A 149 9.93 -1.67 -15.08
C TYR A 149 9.09 -2.91 -15.37
N ASN A 150 8.98 -3.27 -16.64
CA ASN A 150 8.39 -4.51 -17.09
C ASN A 150 9.47 -5.59 -17.16
N LEU A 151 9.50 -6.49 -16.18
CA LEU A 151 10.45 -7.61 -16.16
C LEU A 151 9.98 -8.71 -17.09
N LEU A 152 10.85 -9.16 -17.98
CA LEU A 152 10.60 -10.35 -18.81
C LEU A 152 10.69 -11.63 -17.97
N PRO A 153 10.10 -12.76 -18.42
CA PRO A 153 10.22 -14.05 -17.75
C PRO A 153 11.67 -14.42 -17.45
N GLY A 154 11.98 -14.69 -16.18
CA GLY A 154 13.34 -14.98 -15.69
C GLY A 154 14.26 -13.77 -15.56
N GLN A 155 13.84 -12.57 -15.96
CA GLN A 155 14.62 -11.36 -15.74
C GLN A 155 14.63 -11.02 -14.25
N GLN A 156 15.79 -10.60 -13.77
CA GLN A 156 16.02 -10.23 -12.38
C GLN A 156 16.40 -8.76 -12.28
N MET A 157 15.91 -8.08 -11.24
CA MET A 157 16.31 -6.73 -10.87
C MET A 157 16.66 -6.69 -9.38
N VAL A 158 17.74 -6.01 -9.03
CA VAL A 158 18.14 -5.76 -7.64
C VAL A 158 17.87 -4.30 -7.33
N ILE A 159 17.10 -4.04 -6.29
CA ILE A 159 16.74 -2.70 -5.83
C ILE A 159 16.93 -2.58 -4.32
N ASP A 160 17.19 -1.40 -3.83
CA ASP A 160 17.16 -1.13 -2.39
C ASP A 160 15.73 -1.26 -1.85
N THR A 161 15.60 -1.79 -0.63
CA THR A 161 14.28 -2.06 -0.01
C THR A 161 13.41 -0.81 0.13
N GLY A 162 14.01 0.36 0.32
CA GLY A 162 13.31 1.64 0.47
C GLY A 162 12.67 2.17 -0.83
N TYR A 163 13.08 1.66 -1.98
CA TYR A 163 12.61 2.15 -3.28
C TYR A 163 11.55 1.29 -3.95
N LEU A 164 11.15 0.17 -3.35
CA LEU A 164 10.04 -0.63 -3.86
C LEU A 164 8.71 -0.03 -3.39
N ALA A 165 7.97 0.63 -4.27
CA ALA A 165 6.62 1.11 -3.98
C ALA A 165 5.56 0.02 -4.21
N MET A 166 5.65 -0.68 -5.34
CA MET A 166 4.71 -1.72 -5.76
C MET A 166 5.39 -2.74 -6.67
N MET A 167 4.91 -3.98 -6.63
CA MET A 167 5.24 -5.02 -7.60
C MET A 167 4.02 -5.91 -7.89
N ASP A 168 4.01 -6.52 -9.06
CA ASP A 168 3.02 -7.54 -9.42
C ASP A 168 3.18 -8.79 -8.54
N ALA A 169 2.08 -9.47 -8.20
CA ALA A 169 2.11 -10.67 -7.38
C ALA A 169 2.78 -11.87 -8.08
N THR A 170 2.97 -11.81 -9.41
CA THR A 170 3.75 -12.79 -10.18
C THR A 170 5.26 -12.65 -9.98
N CYS A 171 5.74 -11.57 -9.36
CA CYS A 171 7.15 -11.41 -9.04
C CYS A 171 7.52 -12.16 -7.75
N LYS A 172 8.60 -12.96 -7.80
CA LYS A 172 9.26 -13.48 -6.61
C LYS A 172 10.23 -12.44 -6.06
N MET A 173 10.25 -12.34 -4.75
CA MET A 173 11.14 -11.44 -4.01
C MET A 173 12.08 -12.25 -3.12
N ASP A 174 13.37 -11.94 -3.17
CA ASP A 174 14.37 -12.43 -2.22
C ASP A 174 15.12 -11.26 -1.60
N ILE A 175 15.39 -11.35 -0.30
CA ILE A 175 16.12 -10.31 0.43
C ILE A 175 17.59 -10.73 0.59
N GLN A 176 18.45 -9.93 0.01
CA GLN A 176 19.89 -10.12 0.06
C GLN A 176 20.53 -9.05 0.95
N SER A 177 21.40 -9.47 1.87
CA SER A 177 22.23 -8.53 2.63
C SER A 177 23.44 -8.10 1.80
N VAL A 178 23.78 -6.81 1.87
CA VAL A 178 25.00 -6.29 1.23
C VAL A 178 26.21 -7.06 1.74
N PRO A 179 27.06 -7.64 0.85
CA PRO A 179 28.26 -8.37 1.27
C PRO A 179 29.31 -7.43 1.88
N GLY A 180 29.90 -7.85 3.00
CA GLY A 180 31.03 -7.18 3.65
C GLY A 180 30.64 -6.11 4.68
N LEU A 181 31.27 -6.17 5.85
CA LEU A 181 31.05 -5.25 6.96
C LEU A 181 31.29 -3.77 6.57
N LYS A 182 32.32 -3.52 5.76
CA LYS A 182 32.66 -2.17 5.30
C LYS A 182 31.58 -1.55 4.44
N ASN A 183 30.99 -2.32 3.53
CA ASN A 183 29.92 -1.87 2.66
C ASN A 183 28.62 -1.62 3.46
N LYS A 184 28.35 -2.44 4.45
CA LYS A 184 27.20 -2.33 5.35
C LYS A 184 27.21 -1.07 6.22
N PHE A 185 28.42 -0.65 6.71
CA PHE A 185 28.53 0.49 7.60
C PHE A 185 28.87 1.81 6.90
N LEU A 186 29.55 1.76 5.76
CA LEU A 186 30.03 2.94 5.06
C LEU A 186 29.29 3.19 3.73
N GLY A 187 28.62 2.19 3.17
CA GLY A 187 27.88 2.31 1.89
C GLY A 187 26.49 2.93 2.04
N GLY A 188 25.97 3.04 3.27
CA GLY A 188 24.62 3.55 3.52
C GLY A 188 23.49 2.57 3.15
N GLU A 189 23.81 1.46 2.48
CA GLU A 189 22.84 0.47 2.02
C GLU A 189 22.99 -0.83 2.79
N VAL A 190 21.88 -1.36 3.30
CA VAL A 190 21.92 -2.50 4.22
C VAL A 190 21.33 -3.75 3.61
N LEU A 191 20.29 -3.59 2.78
CA LEU A 191 19.52 -4.69 2.23
C LEU A 191 19.09 -4.38 0.79
N PHE A 192 19.18 -5.38 -0.06
CA PHE A 192 18.64 -5.36 -1.40
C PHE A 192 17.48 -6.34 -1.55
N LEU A 193 16.53 -5.99 -2.40
CA LEU A 193 15.52 -6.88 -2.91
C LEU A 193 15.94 -7.39 -4.28
N SER A 194 15.92 -8.69 -4.45
CA SER A 194 16.02 -9.31 -5.76
C SER A 194 14.62 -9.67 -6.22
N LEU A 195 14.15 -9.03 -7.29
CA LEU A 195 12.86 -9.30 -7.90
C LEU A 195 13.06 -10.15 -9.16
N ILE A 196 12.34 -11.25 -9.27
CA ILE A 196 12.40 -12.16 -10.42
C ILE A 196 10.97 -12.38 -10.91
N HIS A 197 10.70 -12.09 -12.18
CA HIS A 197 9.42 -12.44 -12.79
C HIS A 197 9.35 -13.94 -13.05
N ILE A 198 8.30 -14.58 -12.54
CA ILE A 198 8.01 -15.99 -12.78
C ILE A 198 6.97 -16.05 -13.88
N SER A 199 7.31 -16.67 -15.03
CA SER A 199 6.29 -17.10 -15.96
C SER A 199 5.50 -18.23 -15.32
N GLU A 200 4.17 -18.14 -15.31
CA GLU A 200 3.37 -19.31 -15.03
C GLU A 200 3.72 -20.43 -16.04
N PRO A 201 3.82 -21.69 -15.61
CA PRO A 201 3.97 -22.78 -16.55
C PRO A 201 2.71 -22.84 -17.41
N THR A 202 2.88 -22.64 -18.71
CA THR A 202 1.84 -22.86 -19.74
C THR A 202 1.40 -24.30 -19.73
#